data_90b7fc6946e2493514c632971777f8f4
#
_entry.id   90b7fc6946e2493514c632971777f8f4
#
_cell.length_a   1.000
_cell.length_b   1.000
_cell.length_c   1.000
_cell.angle_alpha   90.00
_cell.angle_beta   90.00
_cell.angle_gamma   90.00
#
_symmetry.space_group_name_H-M   'P 1'
#
loop_
_entity.id
_entity.type
_entity.pdbx_description
1 polymer ?
#
loop_
_entity_poly.entity_id
_entity_poly.type
_entity_poly.pdbx_seq_one_letter_code
_entity_poly.pdbx_strand_id
1 'polypeptide(L)'
;MPTKKPTVLTLARSGGVAGIRPPPKVLDTAKVSAAAAQRVEELLVKAGFFSLPAELPERSPSADSFQHSLTVRHAGGREHTVTFTESAASDALRELKRLVRDQAQG
;
A
#
# COMPACT_ATOMS: atom_id res chain seq x y z
N MET A 1 29.40 -4.34 3.62
CA MET A 1 28.26 -4.48 2.77
C MET A 1 27.10 -3.62 3.20
N PRO A 2 26.68 -2.69 2.39
CA PRO A 2 25.57 -1.86 2.79
C PRO A 2 24.30 -2.68 2.79
N THR A 3 23.74 -2.84 3.96
CA THR A 3 22.45 -3.47 4.08
C THR A 3 21.41 -2.43 3.75
N LYS A 4 20.73 -2.64 2.65
CA LYS A 4 19.57 -1.83 2.35
C LYS A 4 18.53 -2.10 3.43
N LYS A 5 18.12 -1.05 4.11
CA LYS A 5 17.03 -1.19 5.07
C LYS A 5 15.76 -1.56 4.32
N PRO A 6 14.95 -2.46 4.83
CA PRO A 6 13.75 -2.88 4.12
C PRO A 6 12.69 -1.79 4.09
N THR A 7 11.87 -1.83 3.05
CA THR A 7 10.66 -1.04 2.96
C THR A 7 9.52 -1.91 3.46
N VAL A 8 8.72 -1.38 4.36
CA VAL A 8 7.60 -2.12 4.93
C VAL A 8 6.31 -1.44 4.50
N LEU A 9 5.42 -2.22 3.89
CA LEU A 9 4.12 -1.74 3.45
C LEU A 9 3.04 -2.43 4.26
N THR A 10 2.14 -1.63 4.82
CA THR A 10 1.01 -2.16 5.59
C THR A 10 -0.27 -1.74 4.91
N LEU A 11 -1.07 -2.72 4.51
CA LEU A 11 -2.35 -2.48 3.85
C LEU A 11 -3.48 -2.84 4.79
N ALA A 12 -4.30 -1.86 5.11
CA ALA A 12 -5.50 -2.07 5.91
C ALA A 12 -6.72 -1.75 5.05
N ARG A 13 -7.83 -2.38 5.36
CA ARG A 13 -9.09 -2.12 4.66
C ARG A 13 -10.16 -1.78 5.68
N SER A 14 -10.96 -0.77 5.37
CA SER A 14 -12.07 -0.36 6.22
C SER A 14 -13.31 -0.13 5.37
N GLY A 15 -14.47 -0.12 5.98
CA GLY A 15 -15.75 0.05 5.31
C GLY A 15 -16.45 -1.29 5.13
N GLY A 16 -17.54 -1.27 4.37
CA GLY A 16 -18.36 -2.46 4.18
C GLY A 16 -19.22 -2.76 5.39
N VAL A 17 -19.35 -4.04 5.74
CA VAL A 17 -20.19 -4.43 6.84
C VAL A 17 -19.60 -3.97 8.18
N ALA A 18 -20.43 -3.33 8.96
CA ALA A 18 -19.98 -2.77 10.23
C ALA A 18 -19.47 -3.86 11.19
N GLY A 19 -18.38 -3.54 11.86
CA GLY A 19 -17.86 -4.38 12.93
C GLY A 19 -16.83 -5.41 12.52
N ILE A 20 -16.64 -5.64 11.23
CA ILE A 20 -15.67 -6.63 10.78
C ILE A 20 -14.49 -5.92 10.12
N ARG A 21 -13.33 -6.02 10.75
CA ARG A 21 -12.09 -5.50 10.21
C ARG A 21 -11.12 -6.64 10.01
N PRO A 22 -10.77 -6.97 8.76
CA PRO A 22 -9.74 -7.98 8.54
C PRO A 22 -8.41 -7.47 9.06
N PRO A 23 -7.52 -8.36 9.50
CA PRO A 23 -6.20 -7.94 9.95
C PRO A 23 -5.44 -7.29 8.80
N PRO A 24 -4.57 -6.30 9.08
CA PRO A 24 -3.81 -5.67 8.03
C PRO A 24 -2.82 -6.63 7.39
N LYS A 25 -2.55 -6.42 6.12
CA LYS A 25 -1.55 -7.18 5.38
C LYS A 25 -0.24 -6.42 5.42
N VAL A 26 0.84 -7.11 5.74
CA VAL A 26 2.16 -6.49 5.84
C VAL A 26 3.10 -7.14 4.84
N LEU A 27 3.74 -6.32 4.02
CA LEU A 27 4.77 -6.77 3.10
C LEU A 27 6.09 -6.14 3.51
N ASP A 28 7.06 -6.98 3.83
CA ASP A 28 8.40 -6.54 4.19
C ASP A 28 9.34 -6.95 3.05
N THR A 29 9.97 -5.96 2.40
CA THR A 29 10.81 -6.24 1.24
C THR A 29 12.05 -7.05 1.58
N ALA A 30 12.41 -7.13 2.84
CA ALA A 30 13.51 -7.99 3.28
C ALA A 30 13.13 -9.47 3.26
N LYS A 31 11.84 -9.77 3.24
CA LYS A 31 11.33 -11.14 3.33
C LYS A 31 10.77 -11.67 2.02
N VAL A 32 10.84 -10.89 0.95
CA VAL A 32 10.37 -11.30 -0.36
C VAL A 32 11.56 -11.39 -1.31
N SER A 33 11.32 -11.91 -2.52
CA SER A 33 12.37 -12.02 -3.50
C SER A 33 12.90 -10.65 -3.90
N ALA A 34 14.14 -10.62 -4.41
CA ALA A 34 14.73 -9.37 -4.89
C ALA A 34 13.89 -8.75 -6.00
N ALA A 35 13.31 -9.59 -6.86
CA ALA A 35 12.47 -9.11 -7.95
C ALA A 35 11.20 -8.43 -7.41
N ALA A 36 10.57 -9.03 -6.41
CA ALA A 36 9.38 -8.43 -5.80
C ALA A 36 9.72 -7.13 -5.09
N ALA A 37 10.84 -7.11 -4.36
CA ALA A 37 11.29 -5.89 -3.68
C ALA A 37 11.55 -4.76 -4.66
N GLN A 38 12.20 -5.07 -5.78
CA GLN A 38 12.47 -4.08 -6.81
C GLN A 38 11.17 -3.57 -7.44
N ARG A 39 10.21 -4.45 -7.67
CA ARG A 39 8.93 -4.04 -8.22
C ARG A 39 8.20 -3.08 -7.29
N VAL A 40 8.26 -3.34 -5.99
CA VAL A 40 7.68 -2.44 -4.99
C VAL A 40 8.28 -1.04 -5.11
N GLU A 41 9.62 -0.95 -5.18
CA GLU A 41 10.28 0.35 -5.29
C GLU A 41 9.89 1.07 -6.58
N GLU A 42 9.84 0.34 -7.69
CA GLU A 42 9.43 0.93 -8.97
C GLU A 42 8.01 1.48 -8.90
N LEU A 43 7.10 0.73 -8.30
CA LEU A 43 5.71 1.16 -8.19
C LEU A 43 5.53 2.35 -7.28
N LEU A 44 6.33 2.42 -6.20
CA LEU A 44 6.30 3.59 -5.33
C LEU A 44 6.68 4.85 -6.10
N VAL A 45 7.69 4.74 -6.96
CA VAL A 45 8.12 5.86 -7.78
C VAL A 45 7.05 6.20 -8.83
N LYS A 46 6.52 5.19 -9.52
CA LYS A 46 5.49 5.41 -10.54
C LYS A 46 4.23 6.03 -9.97
N ALA A 47 3.85 5.62 -8.78
CA ALA A 47 2.66 6.16 -8.13
C ALA A 47 2.92 7.53 -7.52
N GLY A 48 4.18 7.92 -7.35
CA GLY A 48 4.53 9.13 -6.64
C GLY A 48 4.02 9.07 -5.21
N PHE A 49 4.15 7.92 -4.57
CA PHE A 49 3.46 7.62 -3.33
C PHE A 49 3.68 8.68 -2.25
N PHE A 50 4.93 9.07 -2.05
CA PHE A 50 5.25 10.02 -0.98
C PHE A 50 4.80 11.45 -1.28
N SER A 51 4.36 11.70 -2.52
CA SER A 51 3.82 13.00 -2.92
C SER A 51 2.29 13.00 -2.92
N LEU A 52 1.66 11.86 -2.69
CA LEU A 52 0.21 11.78 -2.69
C LEU A 52 -0.37 12.38 -1.41
N PRO A 53 -1.56 12.98 -1.50
CA PRO A 53 -2.23 13.45 -0.28
C PRO A 53 -2.62 12.27 0.59
N ALA A 54 -2.85 12.53 1.88
CA ALA A 54 -3.22 11.49 2.82
C ALA A 54 -4.53 10.79 2.42
N GLU A 55 -5.41 11.50 1.74
CA GLU A 55 -6.65 10.93 1.23
C GLU A 55 -6.81 11.29 -0.23
N LEU A 56 -7.07 10.29 -1.07
CA LEU A 56 -7.33 10.54 -2.47
C LEU A 56 -8.82 10.79 -2.66
N PRO A 57 -9.18 11.85 -3.41
CA PRO A 57 -10.59 12.14 -3.64
C PRO A 57 -11.22 11.03 -4.49
N GLU A 58 -12.42 10.63 -4.11
CA GLU A 58 -13.15 9.61 -4.83
C GLU A 58 -13.93 10.25 -5.98
N ARG A 59 -13.80 9.65 -7.17
CA ARG A 59 -14.48 10.18 -8.35
C ARG A 59 -15.95 9.81 -8.39
N SER A 60 -16.27 8.63 -7.92
CA SER A 60 -17.63 8.12 -7.95
C SER A 60 -17.93 7.47 -6.61
N PRO A 61 -18.42 8.23 -5.65
CA PRO A 61 -18.71 7.66 -4.34
C PRO A 61 -19.78 6.56 -4.46
N SER A 62 -19.48 5.44 -3.85
CA SER A 62 -20.35 4.30 -3.79
C SER A 62 -20.51 3.89 -2.35
N ALA A 63 -21.74 3.61 -1.93
CA ALA A 63 -22.00 3.24 -0.55
C ALA A 63 -21.27 1.94 -0.15
N ASP A 64 -20.95 1.11 -1.13
CA ASP A 64 -20.32 -0.18 -0.89
C ASP A 64 -18.82 -0.17 -1.10
N SER A 65 -18.23 1.00 -1.35
CA SER A 65 -16.79 1.10 -1.58
C SER A 65 -16.01 0.85 -0.31
N PHE A 66 -15.02 -0.01 -0.41
CA PHE A 66 -14.06 -0.19 0.67
C PHE A 66 -12.98 0.88 0.57
N GLN A 67 -12.56 1.39 1.71
CA GLN A 67 -11.41 2.26 1.77
C GLN A 67 -10.18 1.43 2.13
N HIS A 68 -9.11 1.71 1.43
CA HIS A 68 -7.82 1.07 1.69
C HIS A 68 -6.86 2.09 2.25
N SER A 69 -6.12 1.72 3.28
CA SER A 69 -5.06 2.56 3.83
C SER A 69 -3.75 1.84 3.60
N LEU A 70 -2.87 2.45 2.83
CA LEU A 70 -1.55 1.90 2.58
C LEU A 70 -0.52 2.77 3.28
N THR A 71 0.17 2.18 4.25
CA THR A 71 1.25 2.85 4.95
C THR A 71 2.56 2.28 4.45
N VAL A 72 3.45 3.15 4.01
CA VAL A 72 4.77 2.74 3.54
C VAL A 72 5.81 3.38 4.45
N ARG A 73 6.59 2.53 5.10
CA ARG A 73 7.77 2.98 5.85
C ARG A 73 8.99 2.65 5.00
N HIS A 74 9.56 3.67 4.43
CA HIS A 74 10.71 3.50 3.56
C HIS A 74 12.02 3.43 4.36
N ALA A 75 13.01 2.76 3.79
CA ALA A 75 14.34 2.73 4.37
C ALA A 75 14.82 4.15 4.62
N GLY A 76 15.32 4.42 5.79
CA GLY A 76 15.75 5.77 6.16
C GLY A 76 14.74 6.54 7.00
N GLY A 77 13.58 5.95 7.29
CA GLY A 77 12.63 6.52 8.23
C GLY A 77 11.48 7.31 7.62
N ARG A 78 11.43 7.43 6.31
CA ARG A 78 10.31 8.11 5.66
C ARG A 78 9.07 7.24 5.75
N GLU A 79 7.98 7.81 6.22
CA GLU A 79 6.72 7.10 6.36
C GLU A 79 5.58 7.95 5.85
N HIS A 80 4.65 7.33 5.13
CA HIS A 80 3.49 8.03 4.60
C HIS A 80 2.32 7.07 4.48
N THR A 81 1.14 7.53 4.84
CA THR A 81 -0.09 6.75 4.72
C THR A 81 -1.03 7.44 3.74
N VAL A 82 -1.55 6.68 2.80
CA VAL A 82 -2.53 7.17 1.84
C VAL A 82 -3.78 6.32 1.96
N THR A 83 -4.92 6.99 2.13
CA THR A 83 -6.22 6.33 2.16
C THR A 83 -6.91 6.58 0.82
N PHE A 84 -7.44 5.53 0.23
CA PHE A 84 -8.02 5.61 -1.11
C PHE A 84 -9.05 4.52 -1.32
N THR A 85 -9.92 4.74 -2.32
CA THR A 85 -10.82 3.70 -2.79
C THR A 85 -10.26 3.12 -4.08
N GLU A 86 -10.81 1.99 -4.49
CA GLU A 86 -10.37 1.32 -5.73
C GLU A 86 -10.48 2.26 -6.94
N SER A 87 -11.57 3.03 -7.00
CA SER A 87 -11.79 3.93 -8.12
C SER A 87 -10.87 5.14 -8.13
N ALA A 88 -10.34 5.53 -6.97
CA ALA A 88 -9.44 6.66 -6.86
C ALA A 88 -7.98 6.28 -7.11
N ALA A 89 -7.66 5.00 -7.06
CA ALA A 89 -6.28 4.55 -7.15
C ALA A 89 -5.77 4.59 -8.59
N SER A 90 -4.52 5.03 -8.76
CA SER A 90 -3.84 4.91 -10.05
C SER A 90 -3.50 3.45 -10.31
N ASP A 91 -3.12 3.12 -11.54
CA ASP A 91 -2.73 1.76 -11.89
C ASP A 91 -1.55 1.28 -11.04
N ALA A 92 -0.57 2.15 -10.83
CA ALA A 92 0.58 1.80 -10.00
C ALA A 92 0.17 1.53 -8.56
N LEU A 93 -0.74 2.32 -8.02
CA LEU A 93 -1.21 2.15 -6.65
C LEU A 93 -2.02 0.86 -6.50
N ARG A 94 -2.84 0.53 -7.50
CA ARG A 94 -3.59 -0.74 -7.51
C ARG A 94 -2.65 -1.93 -7.53
N GLU A 95 -1.58 -1.83 -8.31
CA GLU A 95 -0.61 -2.90 -8.40
C GLU A 95 0.16 -3.06 -7.11
N LEU A 96 0.50 -1.96 -6.44
CA LEU A 96 1.11 -2.01 -5.11
C LEU A 96 0.19 -2.72 -4.12
N LYS A 97 -1.08 -2.38 -4.14
CA LYS A 97 -2.05 -3.02 -3.26
C LYS A 97 -2.11 -4.52 -3.52
N ARG A 98 -2.11 -4.91 -4.79
CA ARG A 98 -2.14 -6.32 -5.16
C ARG A 98 -0.88 -7.05 -4.68
N LEU A 99 0.28 -6.42 -4.84
CA LEU A 99 1.52 -7.01 -4.37
C LEU A 99 1.53 -7.23 -2.87
N VAL A 100 1.08 -6.24 -2.12
CA VAL A 100 1.01 -6.38 -0.67
C VAL A 100 0.10 -7.54 -0.31
N ARG A 101 -1.06 -7.64 -0.97
CA ARG A 101 -2.00 -8.70 -0.68
C ARG A 101 -1.42 -10.08 -1.02
N ASP A 102 -0.73 -10.19 -2.16
CA ASP A 102 -0.22 -11.48 -2.63
C ASP A 102 1.06 -11.90 -1.92
N GLN A 103 1.90 -10.95 -1.53
CA GLN A 103 3.20 -11.23 -0.93
C GLN A 103 3.23 -11.01 0.58
N ALA A 104 2.10 -10.62 1.16
CA ALA A 104 2.05 -10.30 2.57
C ALA A 104 2.44 -11.49 3.45
N GLN A 105 3.14 -11.16 4.53
CA GLN A 105 3.53 -12.12 5.55
C GLN A 105 2.45 -12.14 6.64
N GLY A 106 1.83 -13.23 6.83
CA GLY A 106 0.86 -13.39 7.92
C GLY A 106 -0.59 -13.35 7.59
#